data_e91d08713320a34fc67c94a840921746
#
_entry.id   e91d08713320a34fc67c94a840921746
#
_cell.length_a   1.000
_cell.length_b   1.000
_cell.length_c   1.000
_cell.angle_alpha   90.00
_cell.angle_beta   90.00
_cell.angle_gamma   90.00
#
_symmetry.space_group_name_H-M   'P 1'
#
loop_
_entity.id
_entity.type
_entity.pdbx_description
1 polymer ?
#
loop_
_entity_poly.entity_id
_entity_poly.type
_entity_poly.pdbx_seq_one_letter_code
_entity_poly.pdbx_strand_id
1 'polypeptide(L)'
;MAHKISELDMGYVNSNGTTLSTSQLTDEQHRKMADYYDFIVTKYFEIVPQAQQYGITQWCPTDAPGALGTGWRGGEPVGLFDQNYNRKYAYAGFANGLMRNK
;
A
#
# COMPACT_ATOMS: atom_id res chain seq x y z
N MET A 1 1.25 0.98 25.76
CA MET A 1 1.98 0.12 24.82
C MET A 1 1.99 0.76 23.44
N ALA A 2 3.13 0.80 22.78
CA ALA A 2 3.21 1.37 21.42
C ALA A 2 2.72 0.36 20.38
N HIS A 3 2.05 0.86 19.34
CA HIS A 3 1.54 0.05 18.24
C HIS A 3 2.06 0.56 16.92
N LYS A 4 2.45 -0.36 16.05
CA LYS A 4 3.03 -0.06 14.75
C LYS A 4 2.54 -1.07 13.71
N ILE A 5 2.23 -0.60 12.50
CA ILE A 5 2.12 -1.47 11.34
C ILE A 5 3.54 -1.59 10.77
N SER A 6 4.13 -2.78 10.80
CA SER A 6 5.56 -2.94 10.51
C SER A 6 5.87 -3.34 9.08
N GLU A 7 4.93 -3.98 8.37
CA GLU A 7 5.18 -4.51 7.04
C GLU A 7 3.91 -4.41 6.19
N LEU A 8 3.47 -3.17 5.95
CA LEU A 8 2.25 -2.96 5.18
C LEU A 8 2.51 -3.20 3.70
N ASP A 9 1.77 -4.13 3.12
CA ASP A 9 1.68 -4.28 1.68
C ASP A 9 0.30 -4.83 1.32
N MET A 10 -0.04 -4.83 0.04
CA MET A 10 -1.26 -5.46 -0.42
C MET A 10 -1.11 -5.88 -1.88
N GLY A 11 -1.90 -6.86 -2.29
CA GLY A 11 -2.03 -7.24 -3.67
C GLY A 11 -3.43 -6.95 -4.16
N TYR A 12 -3.76 -7.43 -5.35
CA TYR A 12 -5.11 -7.31 -5.90
C TYR A 12 -5.53 -8.67 -6.44
N VAL A 13 -6.67 -9.15 -5.95
CA VAL A 13 -7.26 -10.39 -6.41
C VAL A 13 -8.62 -10.06 -7.00
N ASN A 14 -8.87 -10.48 -8.24
CA ASN A 14 -10.15 -10.18 -8.89
C ASN A 14 -11.26 -11.12 -8.38
N SER A 15 -12.48 -10.92 -8.89
CA SER A 15 -13.66 -11.62 -8.39
C SER A 15 -13.60 -13.14 -8.58
N ASN A 16 -12.78 -13.64 -9.51
CA ASN A 16 -12.64 -15.09 -9.73
C ASN A 16 -11.45 -15.70 -8.98
N GLY A 17 -10.80 -14.94 -8.10
CA GLY A 17 -9.69 -15.43 -7.30
C GLY A 17 -8.32 -15.34 -7.95
N THR A 18 -8.22 -14.73 -9.13
CA THR A 18 -6.94 -14.58 -9.82
C THR A 18 -6.18 -13.37 -9.30
N THR A 19 -4.91 -13.58 -8.93
CA THR A 19 -4.01 -12.49 -8.54
C THR A 19 -3.58 -11.71 -9.78
N LEU A 20 -3.66 -10.38 -9.70
CA LEU A 20 -3.30 -9.51 -10.82
C LEU A 20 -1.95 -8.85 -10.58
N SER A 21 -1.17 -8.69 -11.66
CA SER A 21 0.05 -7.87 -11.62
C SER A 21 -0.30 -6.40 -11.83
N THR A 22 0.65 -5.52 -11.52
CA THR A 22 0.43 -4.08 -11.68
C THR A 22 -0.02 -3.70 -13.09
N SER A 23 0.57 -4.32 -14.11
CA SER A 23 0.23 -4.01 -15.50
C SER A 23 -1.16 -4.49 -15.91
N GLN A 24 -1.75 -5.41 -15.15
CA GLN A 24 -3.07 -5.96 -15.45
C GLN A 24 -4.20 -5.15 -14.80
N LEU A 25 -3.88 -4.23 -13.91
CA LEU A 25 -4.89 -3.43 -13.22
C LEU A 25 -5.37 -2.29 -14.10
N THR A 26 -6.69 -2.03 -14.06
CA THR A 26 -7.27 -0.84 -14.67
C THR A 26 -7.02 0.37 -13.79
N ASP A 27 -7.21 1.58 -14.34
CA ASP A 27 -7.14 2.82 -13.56
C ASP A 27 -8.11 2.79 -12.37
N GLU A 28 -9.31 2.29 -12.58
CA GLU A 28 -10.29 2.18 -11.50
C GLU A 28 -9.80 1.29 -10.38
N GLN A 29 -9.18 0.15 -10.72
CA GLN A 29 -8.63 -0.76 -9.72
C GLN A 29 -7.46 -0.14 -8.97
N HIS A 30 -6.59 0.59 -9.66
CA HIS A 30 -5.51 1.34 -9.00
C HIS A 30 -6.07 2.39 -8.04
N ARG A 31 -7.16 3.08 -8.41
CA ARG A 31 -7.80 4.06 -7.54
C ARG A 31 -8.42 3.40 -6.32
N LYS A 32 -9.00 2.22 -6.49
CA LYS A 32 -9.53 1.45 -5.34
C LYS A 32 -8.42 1.08 -4.36
N MET A 33 -7.25 0.73 -4.86
CA MET A 33 -6.12 0.46 -3.99
C MET A 33 -5.69 1.72 -3.22
N ALA A 34 -5.70 2.88 -3.89
CA ALA A 34 -5.40 4.14 -3.25
C ALA A 34 -6.39 4.44 -2.11
N ASP A 35 -7.67 4.22 -2.37
CA ASP A 35 -8.72 4.42 -1.36
C ASP A 35 -8.52 3.47 -0.19
N TYR A 36 -8.10 2.24 -0.48
CA TYR A 36 -7.87 1.26 0.57
C TYR A 36 -6.67 1.63 1.45
N TYR A 37 -5.59 2.13 0.86
CA TYR A 37 -4.45 2.62 1.64
C TYR A 37 -4.85 3.80 2.53
N ASP A 38 -5.61 4.74 1.98
CA ASP A 38 -6.16 5.86 2.76
C ASP A 38 -6.98 5.34 3.94
N PHE A 39 -7.84 4.36 3.67
CA PHE A 39 -8.67 3.74 4.70
C PHE A 39 -7.82 3.10 5.80
N ILE A 40 -6.79 2.32 5.45
CA ILE A 40 -5.94 1.65 6.43
C ILE A 40 -5.22 2.67 7.30
N VAL A 41 -4.63 3.70 6.69
CA VAL A 41 -3.90 4.73 7.43
C VAL A 41 -4.85 5.48 8.37
N THR A 42 -6.02 5.86 7.86
CA THR A 42 -7.02 6.56 8.66
C THR A 42 -7.49 5.71 9.83
N LYS A 43 -7.75 4.42 9.61
CA LYS A 43 -8.17 3.52 10.69
C LYS A 43 -7.09 3.33 11.74
N TYR A 44 -5.82 3.29 11.33
CA TYR A 44 -4.73 3.23 12.30
C TYR A 44 -4.80 4.41 13.27
N PHE A 45 -4.94 5.62 12.75
CA PHE A 45 -4.97 6.82 13.58
C PHE A 45 -6.26 6.95 14.39
N GLU A 46 -7.38 6.39 13.89
CA GLU A 46 -8.64 6.38 14.64
C GLU A 46 -8.62 5.41 15.80
N ILE A 47 -8.05 4.22 15.60
CA ILE A 47 -8.16 3.10 16.55
C ILE A 47 -7.04 3.14 17.59
N VAL A 48 -5.82 3.47 17.17
CA VAL A 48 -4.66 3.48 18.07
C VAL A 48 -4.60 4.82 18.79
N PRO A 49 -4.66 4.85 20.13
CA PRO A 49 -4.57 6.11 20.87
C PRO A 49 -3.27 6.84 20.54
N GLN A 50 -3.34 8.17 20.47
CA GLN A 50 -2.21 9.00 20.05
C GLN A 50 -0.92 8.67 20.80
N ALA A 51 -1.01 8.47 22.10
CA ALA A 51 0.18 8.17 22.94
C ALA A 51 0.81 6.83 22.60
N GLN A 52 0.11 5.96 21.85
CA GLN A 52 0.58 4.63 21.50
C GLN A 52 0.90 4.50 20.01
N GLN A 53 0.72 5.56 19.23
CA GLN A 53 1.00 5.56 17.79
C GLN A 53 2.51 5.59 17.59
N TYR A 54 3.05 4.53 16.96
CA TYR A 54 4.48 4.43 16.71
C TYR A 54 4.82 4.65 15.25
N GLY A 55 3.97 4.21 14.33
CA GLY A 55 4.18 4.45 12.91
C GLY A 55 3.65 3.35 12.02
N ILE A 56 3.82 3.56 10.72
CA ILE A 56 3.46 2.61 9.66
C ILE A 56 4.68 2.48 8.76
N THR A 57 5.10 1.24 8.48
CA THR A 57 6.21 0.97 7.57
C THR A 57 5.68 0.17 6.39
N GLN A 58 5.87 0.70 5.19
CA GLN A 58 5.58 0.00 3.95
C GLN A 58 6.65 -1.06 3.71
N TRP A 59 6.25 -2.28 3.33
CA TRP A 59 7.21 -3.36 3.14
C TRP A 59 8.03 -3.19 1.86
N CYS A 60 7.36 -3.07 0.70
CA CYS A 60 8.05 -2.89 -0.57
C CYS A 60 7.76 -1.51 -1.14
N PRO A 61 8.77 -0.75 -1.52
CA PRO A 61 8.53 0.59 -2.09
C PRO A 61 8.01 0.55 -3.53
N THR A 62 8.34 -0.47 -4.29
CA THR A 62 8.02 -0.55 -5.71
C THR A 62 7.47 -1.93 -6.09
N ASP A 63 6.74 -1.98 -7.20
CA ASP A 63 6.22 -3.23 -7.77
C ASP A 63 7.26 -3.96 -8.62
N ALA A 64 8.45 -3.41 -8.79
CA ALA A 64 9.47 -4.01 -9.65
C ALA A 64 9.83 -5.42 -9.16
N PRO A 65 9.82 -6.43 -10.05
CA PRO A 65 10.26 -7.76 -9.67
C PRO A 65 11.70 -7.72 -9.16
N GLY A 66 11.96 -8.42 -8.07
CA GLY A 66 13.30 -8.43 -7.48
C GLY A 66 13.67 -7.16 -6.72
N ALA A 67 12.73 -6.22 -6.52
CA ALA A 67 12.98 -5.06 -5.67
C ALA A 67 13.49 -5.54 -4.31
N LEU A 68 14.48 -4.85 -3.76
CA LEU A 68 15.15 -5.24 -2.53
C LEU A 68 15.86 -6.61 -2.65
N GLY A 69 16.06 -7.10 -3.87
CA GLY A 69 16.74 -8.38 -4.11
C GLY A 69 15.94 -9.60 -3.70
N THR A 70 14.63 -9.44 -3.46
CA THR A 70 13.80 -10.51 -2.91
C THR A 70 12.89 -11.17 -3.93
N GLY A 71 12.55 -10.49 -5.03
CA GLY A 71 11.52 -10.95 -5.95
C GLY A 71 10.15 -11.03 -5.29
N TRP A 72 9.93 -10.29 -4.23
CA TRP A 72 8.73 -10.37 -3.40
C TRP A 72 7.49 -10.13 -4.24
N ARG A 73 6.59 -11.12 -4.27
CA ARG A 73 5.31 -11.05 -4.96
C ARG A 73 5.40 -10.60 -6.42
N GLY A 74 6.48 -10.96 -7.08
CA GLY A 74 6.82 -10.81 -8.51
C GLY A 74 5.87 -10.03 -9.42
N GLY A 75 5.91 -8.70 -9.40
CA GLY A 75 5.09 -7.86 -10.27
C GLY A 75 3.70 -7.55 -9.74
N GLU A 76 3.29 -8.09 -8.58
CA GLU A 76 2.03 -7.70 -7.96
C GLU A 76 2.10 -6.23 -7.50
N PRO A 77 0.94 -5.55 -7.37
CA PRO A 77 0.90 -4.12 -7.07
C PRO A 77 1.13 -3.81 -5.58
N VAL A 78 2.25 -4.26 -5.03
CA VAL A 78 2.52 -4.21 -3.59
C VAL A 78 3.08 -2.88 -3.10
N GLY A 79 3.65 -2.07 -3.99
CA GLY A 79 4.35 -0.83 -3.61
C GLY A 79 3.54 0.42 -3.88
N LEU A 80 4.11 1.55 -3.46
CA LEU A 80 3.54 2.87 -3.73
C LEU A 80 4.07 3.45 -5.04
N PHE A 81 5.12 2.85 -5.59
CA PHE A 81 5.67 3.15 -6.90
C PHE A 81 5.50 1.93 -7.80
N ASP A 82 5.30 2.16 -9.11
CA ASP A 82 5.15 1.05 -10.05
C ASP A 82 6.50 0.43 -10.40
N GLN A 83 6.51 -0.54 -11.32
CA GLN A 83 7.74 -1.25 -11.70
C GLN A 83 8.77 -0.35 -12.38
N ASN A 84 8.38 0.83 -12.83
CA ASN A 84 9.27 1.83 -13.43
C ASN A 84 9.58 2.98 -12.48
N TYR A 85 9.24 2.82 -11.19
CA TYR A 85 9.47 3.81 -10.14
C TYR A 85 8.65 5.09 -10.30
N ASN A 86 7.53 5.03 -11.02
CA ASN A 86 6.58 6.15 -11.08
C ASN A 86 5.61 6.05 -9.90
N ARG A 87 5.15 7.20 -9.38
CA ARG A 87 4.17 7.23 -8.31
C ARG A 87 2.84 6.62 -8.77
N LYS A 88 2.28 5.76 -7.94
CA LYS A 88 0.96 5.18 -8.18
C LYS A 88 -0.12 6.01 -7.48
N TYR A 89 -1.37 5.77 -7.84
CA TYR A 89 -2.49 6.33 -7.06
C TYR A 89 -2.40 5.91 -5.59
N ALA A 90 -1.89 4.71 -5.32
CA ALA A 90 -1.68 4.22 -3.95
C ALA A 90 -0.78 5.16 -3.15
N TYR A 91 0.23 5.76 -3.79
CA TYR A 91 1.07 6.75 -3.13
C TYR A 91 0.23 7.93 -2.61
N ALA A 92 -0.65 8.45 -3.45
CA ALA A 92 -1.51 9.56 -3.07
C ALA A 92 -2.48 9.15 -1.96
N GLY A 93 -3.04 7.96 -2.03
CA GLY A 93 -3.94 7.46 -0.99
C GLY A 93 -3.25 7.37 0.36
N PHE A 94 -2.05 6.79 0.38
CA PHE A 94 -1.26 6.68 1.61
C PHE A 94 -0.92 8.06 2.17
N ALA A 95 -0.43 8.97 1.31
CA ALA A 95 -0.06 10.32 1.71
C ALA A 95 -1.25 11.11 2.23
N ASN A 96 -2.41 11.00 1.57
CA ASN A 96 -3.62 11.69 2.00
C ASN A 96 -4.08 11.21 3.37
N GLY A 97 -4.00 9.90 3.63
CA GLY A 97 -4.32 9.37 4.94
C GLY A 97 -3.42 9.94 6.03
N LEU A 98 -2.11 9.99 5.76
CA LEU A 98 -1.16 10.57 6.70
C LEU A 98 -1.43 12.06 6.96
N MET A 99 -1.69 12.83 5.89
CA MET A 99 -1.89 14.27 6.01
C MET A 99 -3.14 14.63 6.79
N ARG A 100 -4.23 13.87 6.61
CA ARG A 100 -5.47 14.12 7.34
C ARG A 100 -5.38 13.81 8.82
N ASN A 101 -4.46 12.94 9.21
CA ASN A 101 -4.41 12.38 10.57
C ASN A 101 -3.17 12.80 11.35
N LYS A 102 -2.38 13.71 10.82
CA LYS A 102 -1.21 14.17 11.54
C LYS A 102 -1.54 15.15 12.67
#